data_22750c0cbfd39921555e1d5157fe7e58
#
_entry.id   22750c0cbfd39921555e1d5157fe7e58
#
_cell.length_a   1.000
_cell.length_b   1.000
_cell.length_c   1.000
_cell.angle_alpha   90.00
_cell.angle_beta   90.00
_cell.angle_gamma   90.00
#
_symmetry.space_group_name_H-M   'P 1'
#
loop_
_entity.id
_entity.type
_entity.pdbx_description
1 polymer ?
#
loop_
_entity_poly.entity_id
_entity_poly.type
_entity_poly.pdbx_seq_one_letter_code
_entity_poly.pdbx_strand_id
1 'polypeptide(L)'
;MIWKILTVILAVSVAVLIAVLLKIRAQLRDINEQLDFLCEKDTNMLLLTDTNMADIGRLKERINRFLEQWHRQREAAAKKEQMISDTYTNLSHDIRTPLTSLDGYFQLLRDETDKSAQEHYIDIIQERITSLKDMLEELFMFTKLKNDSFKLELSNCCVSRLLKQTVFSYYEEWKKQGIEPSLDICEDTIFITANVQALRRVFQNVIKNALVHGQKSICIQMRQQDSCNCRASDDERTSKNRIVHILVSNDVKNPDDIDVDKVFERFYKADEARSISSSGLGLSIAKELVERMGGSIEARLEGKRFVVEILF
;
A
#
# COMPACT_ATOMS: atom_id res chain seq x y z
N MET A 1 9.25 81.79 -19.64
CA MET A 1 8.97 81.11 -18.33
C MET A 1 8.44 79.72 -18.53
N ILE A 2 7.43 79.50 -19.41
CA ILE A 2 6.79 78.19 -19.71
C ILE A 2 7.82 77.10 -20.15
N TRP A 3 8.74 77.43 -21.03
CA TRP A 3 9.74 76.47 -21.50
C TRP A 3 10.68 75.92 -20.41
N LYS A 4 11.06 76.77 -19.43
CA LYS A 4 11.88 76.36 -18.26
C LYS A 4 11.09 75.38 -17.34
N ILE A 5 9.79 75.61 -17.16
CA ILE A 5 8.93 74.75 -16.38
C ILE A 5 8.77 73.40 -17.10
N LEU A 6 8.57 73.37 -18.41
CA LEU A 6 8.45 72.17 -19.21
C LEU A 6 9.73 71.28 -19.16
N THR A 7 10.89 71.91 -19.26
CA THR A 7 12.21 71.20 -19.16
C THR A 7 12.41 70.57 -17.78
N VAL A 8 12.03 71.27 -16.72
CA VAL A 8 12.08 70.73 -15.34
C VAL A 8 11.13 69.54 -15.15
N ILE A 9 9.92 69.62 -15.65
CA ILE A 9 8.92 68.53 -15.58
C ILE A 9 9.48 67.30 -16.36
N LEU A 10 10.01 67.53 -17.53
CA LEU A 10 10.59 66.45 -18.35
C LEU A 10 11.80 65.81 -17.62
N ALA A 11 12.69 66.60 -17.08
CA ALA A 11 13.83 66.09 -16.32
C ALA A 11 13.45 65.27 -15.08
N VAL A 12 12.44 65.72 -14.34
CA VAL A 12 11.84 64.98 -13.20
C VAL A 12 11.21 63.65 -13.67
N SER A 13 10.45 63.68 -14.76
CA SER A 13 9.82 62.43 -15.28
C SER A 13 10.85 61.42 -15.73
N VAL A 14 11.92 61.84 -16.39
CA VAL A 14 13.06 60.96 -16.80
C VAL A 14 13.76 60.39 -15.56
N ALA A 15 14.02 61.22 -14.55
CA ALA A 15 14.66 60.79 -13.29
C ALA A 15 13.80 59.74 -12.57
N VAL A 16 12.50 59.94 -12.49
CA VAL A 16 11.54 58.96 -11.91
C VAL A 16 11.56 57.64 -12.71
N LEU A 17 11.51 57.73 -14.06
CA LEU A 17 11.55 56.55 -14.92
C LEU A 17 12.84 55.73 -14.72
N ILE A 18 13.99 56.42 -14.64
CA ILE A 18 15.30 55.78 -14.37
C ILE A 18 15.28 55.11 -13.01
N ALA A 19 14.79 55.76 -11.96
CA ALA A 19 14.69 55.20 -10.63
C ALA A 19 13.80 53.92 -10.58
N VAL A 20 12.68 53.93 -11.29
CA VAL A 20 11.81 52.75 -11.43
C VAL A 20 12.52 51.61 -12.15
N LEU A 21 13.20 51.89 -13.26
CA LEU A 21 13.95 50.89 -14.02
C LEU A 21 15.09 50.25 -13.19
N LEU A 22 15.83 51.08 -12.41
CA LEU A 22 16.87 50.58 -11.55
C LEU A 22 16.32 49.67 -10.44
N LYS A 23 15.15 50.02 -9.89
CA LYS A 23 14.46 49.23 -8.86
C LYS A 23 14.00 47.86 -9.44
N ILE A 24 13.41 47.84 -10.63
CA ILE A 24 13.00 46.61 -11.30
C ILE A 24 14.23 45.72 -11.55
N ARG A 25 15.32 46.30 -12.06
CA ARG A 25 16.53 45.57 -12.34
C ARG A 25 17.19 44.95 -11.10
N ALA A 26 17.15 45.67 -9.99
CA ALA A 26 17.64 45.17 -8.69
C ALA A 26 16.83 44.00 -8.19
N GLN A 27 15.48 44.07 -8.28
CA GLN A 27 14.57 43.00 -7.89
C GLN A 27 14.71 41.75 -8.74
N LEU A 28 14.87 41.92 -10.06
CA LEU A 28 15.13 40.78 -10.96
C LEU A 28 16.46 40.10 -10.67
N ARG A 29 17.50 40.87 -10.31
CA ARG A 29 18.78 40.32 -9.89
C ARG A 29 18.65 39.50 -8.61
N ASP A 30 17.96 40.03 -7.61
CA ASP A 30 17.72 39.34 -6.34
C ASP A 30 16.96 38.01 -6.55
N ILE A 31 15.92 38.01 -7.38
CA ILE A 31 15.21 36.78 -7.76
C ILE A 31 16.15 35.77 -8.44
N ASN A 32 16.99 36.21 -9.36
CA ASN A 32 17.97 35.32 -10.03
C ASN A 32 18.97 34.73 -9.05
N GLU A 33 19.55 35.54 -8.15
CA GLU A 33 20.50 35.06 -7.15
C GLU A 33 19.85 34.04 -6.19
N GLN A 34 18.58 34.26 -5.81
CA GLN A 34 17.82 33.29 -5.01
C GLN A 34 17.54 32.00 -5.80
N LEU A 35 17.19 32.08 -7.08
CA LEU A 35 16.98 30.90 -7.94
C LEU A 35 18.29 30.12 -8.14
N ASP A 36 19.41 30.78 -8.39
CA ASP A 36 20.71 30.13 -8.52
C ASP A 36 21.07 29.39 -7.22
N PHE A 37 20.84 30.01 -6.07
CA PHE A 37 21.04 29.36 -4.77
C PHE A 37 20.17 28.14 -4.56
N LEU A 38 18.87 28.19 -4.98
CA LEU A 38 17.95 27.07 -4.91
C LEU A 38 18.33 25.93 -5.86
N CYS A 39 18.96 26.24 -6.99
CA CYS A 39 19.47 25.23 -7.92
C CYS A 39 20.73 24.53 -7.42
N GLU A 40 21.61 25.26 -6.72
CA GLU A 40 22.87 24.71 -6.21
C GLU A 40 22.72 23.97 -4.89
N LYS A 41 21.78 24.40 -4.05
CA LYS A 41 21.55 23.81 -2.72
C LYS A 41 20.21 23.13 -2.62
N ASP A 42 20.23 21.96 -2.06
CA ASP A 42 19.04 21.17 -1.77
C ASP A 42 18.28 21.76 -0.57
N THR A 43 17.48 22.79 -0.79
CA THR A 43 16.75 23.50 0.26
C THR A 43 15.28 23.65 -0.09
N ASN A 44 14.41 23.59 0.94
CA ASN A 44 12.96 23.83 0.80
C ASN A 44 12.62 25.32 0.87
N MET A 45 13.56 26.23 0.62
CA MET A 45 13.30 27.66 0.65
C MET A 45 12.40 28.09 -0.50
N LEU A 46 11.57 29.10 -0.22
CA LEU A 46 10.75 29.79 -1.20
C LEU A 46 11.37 31.16 -1.51
N LEU A 47 11.06 31.72 -2.68
CA LEU A 47 11.49 33.06 -3.04
C LEU A 47 10.91 34.10 -2.10
N LEU A 48 11.77 34.90 -1.49
CA LEU A 48 11.41 36.02 -0.64
C LEU A 48 11.70 37.33 -1.41
N THR A 49 10.67 38.04 -1.82
CA THR A 49 10.84 39.33 -2.49
C THR A 49 9.86 40.32 -1.90
N ASP A 50 10.36 41.42 -1.41
CA ASP A 50 9.57 42.51 -0.89
C ASP A 50 9.32 43.53 -2.02
N THR A 51 8.22 43.32 -2.77
CA THR A 51 7.93 44.16 -3.94
C THR A 51 6.49 44.69 -3.89
N ASN A 52 6.37 46.00 -4.15
CA ASN A 52 5.09 46.64 -4.35
C ASN A 52 4.55 46.55 -5.79
N MET A 53 5.28 45.88 -6.69
CA MET A 53 4.89 45.66 -8.09
C MET A 53 4.04 44.43 -8.24
N ALA A 54 2.78 44.57 -8.63
CA ALA A 54 1.83 43.48 -8.73
C ALA A 54 2.29 42.35 -9.67
N ASP A 55 2.97 42.68 -10.78
CA ASP A 55 3.42 41.68 -11.77
C ASP A 55 4.59 40.84 -11.27
N ILE A 56 5.55 41.44 -10.57
CA ILE A 56 6.66 40.72 -9.94
C ILE A 56 6.13 39.85 -8.77
N GLY A 57 5.17 40.37 -8.00
CA GLY A 57 4.48 39.60 -6.96
C GLY A 57 3.78 38.35 -7.52
N ARG A 58 3.05 38.49 -8.63
CA ARG A 58 2.41 37.36 -9.32
C ARG A 58 3.40 36.35 -9.86
N LEU A 59 4.52 36.80 -10.41
CA LEU A 59 5.61 35.92 -10.87
C LEU A 59 6.19 35.11 -9.70
N LYS A 60 6.53 35.78 -8.60
CA LYS A 60 6.99 35.15 -7.35
C LYS A 60 6.02 34.06 -6.88
N GLU A 61 4.70 34.37 -6.80
CA GLU A 61 3.71 33.39 -6.36
C GLU A 61 3.61 32.18 -7.28
N ARG A 62 3.77 32.38 -8.60
CA ARG A 62 3.76 31.26 -9.57
C ARG A 62 5.00 30.39 -9.41
N ILE A 63 6.18 31.00 -9.25
CA ILE A 63 7.42 30.27 -9.02
C ILE A 63 7.36 29.52 -7.69
N ASN A 64 6.90 30.14 -6.60
CA ASN A 64 6.77 29.48 -5.31
C ASN A 64 5.81 28.28 -5.36
N ARG A 65 4.67 28.39 -6.05
CA ARG A 65 3.77 27.24 -6.27
C ARG A 65 4.46 26.11 -7.06
N PHE A 66 5.25 26.45 -8.06
CA PHE A 66 6.02 25.47 -8.82
C PHE A 66 7.08 24.79 -7.93
N LEU A 67 7.82 25.56 -7.13
CA LEU A 67 8.79 25.03 -6.18
C LEU A 67 8.15 24.11 -5.13
N GLU A 68 7.03 24.50 -4.55
CA GLU A 68 6.28 23.64 -3.61
C GLU A 68 5.84 22.33 -4.27
N GLN A 69 5.35 22.38 -5.51
CA GLN A 69 4.97 21.17 -6.24
C GLN A 69 6.19 20.30 -6.54
N TRP A 70 7.31 20.90 -6.92
CA TRP A 70 8.57 20.22 -7.15
C TRP A 70 9.09 19.53 -5.89
N HIS A 71 9.09 20.21 -4.75
CA HIS A 71 9.51 19.64 -3.47
C HIS A 71 8.63 18.45 -3.07
N ARG A 72 7.31 18.58 -3.18
CA ARG A 72 6.39 17.46 -2.90
C ARG A 72 6.67 16.25 -3.79
N GLN A 73 6.90 16.47 -5.07
CA GLN A 73 7.22 15.37 -6.01
C GLN A 73 8.56 14.71 -5.67
N ARG A 74 9.55 15.49 -5.31
CA ARG A 74 10.88 15.00 -4.93
C ARG A 74 10.83 14.20 -3.62
N GLU A 75 10.14 14.69 -2.61
CA GLU A 75 9.92 13.95 -1.37
C GLU A 75 9.17 12.63 -1.61
N ALA A 76 8.16 12.65 -2.45
CA ALA A 76 7.42 11.44 -2.83
C ALA A 76 8.33 10.45 -3.59
N ALA A 77 9.20 10.94 -4.48
CA ALA A 77 10.16 10.11 -5.19
C ALA A 77 11.20 9.50 -4.25
N ALA A 78 11.77 10.29 -3.33
CA ALA A 78 12.74 9.82 -2.34
C ALA A 78 12.11 8.77 -1.39
N LYS A 79 10.90 9.00 -0.92
CA LYS A 79 10.15 8.00 -0.13
C LYS A 79 9.92 6.71 -0.90
N LYS A 80 9.60 6.82 -2.20
CA LYS A 80 9.41 5.66 -3.07
C LYS A 80 10.71 4.88 -3.26
N GLU A 81 11.82 5.56 -3.45
CA GLU A 81 13.15 4.96 -3.60
C GLU A 81 13.60 4.26 -2.31
N GLN A 82 13.45 4.93 -1.16
CA GLN A 82 13.72 4.33 0.15
C GLN A 82 12.88 3.07 0.37
N MET A 83 11.59 3.12 0.09
CA MET A 83 10.69 1.97 0.19
C MET A 83 11.15 0.80 -0.70
N ILE A 84 11.65 1.09 -1.89
CA ILE A 84 12.19 0.05 -2.79
C ILE A 84 13.46 -0.56 -2.19
N SER A 85 14.37 0.24 -1.67
CA SER A 85 15.60 -0.20 -1.02
C SER A 85 15.32 -1.10 0.19
N ASP A 86 14.41 -0.66 1.06
CA ASP A 86 13.98 -1.45 2.23
C ASP A 86 13.32 -2.77 1.82
N THR A 87 12.52 -2.74 0.74
CA THR A 87 11.92 -3.92 0.13
C THR A 87 12.97 -4.95 -0.27
N TYR A 88 14.00 -4.53 -1.01
CA TYR A 88 15.08 -5.44 -1.46
C TYR A 88 15.90 -5.98 -0.29
N THR A 89 16.15 -5.18 0.72
CA THR A 89 16.90 -5.58 1.91
C THR A 89 16.14 -6.65 2.70
N ASN A 90 14.87 -6.42 2.99
CA ASN A 90 14.02 -7.36 3.72
C ASN A 90 13.83 -8.66 2.95
N LEU A 91 13.58 -8.56 1.64
CA LEU A 91 13.43 -9.72 0.77
C LEU A 91 14.70 -10.58 0.72
N SER A 92 15.88 -9.93 0.60
CA SER A 92 17.16 -10.64 0.58
C SER A 92 17.39 -11.42 1.87
N HIS A 93 17.02 -10.84 3.02
CA HIS A 93 17.09 -11.52 4.31
C HIS A 93 16.11 -12.69 4.37
N ASP A 94 14.86 -12.48 3.96
CA ASP A 94 13.80 -13.49 4.03
C ASP A 94 14.03 -14.67 3.05
N ILE A 95 14.73 -14.45 1.93
CA ILE A 95 15.18 -15.51 1.02
C ILE A 95 16.39 -16.27 1.59
N ARG A 96 17.35 -15.56 2.21
CA ARG A 96 18.57 -16.19 2.73
C ARG A 96 18.28 -17.23 3.80
N THR A 97 17.32 -16.96 4.69
CA THR A 97 16.98 -17.85 5.82
C THR A 97 16.55 -19.24 5.36
N PRO A 98 15.50 -19.43 4.51
CA PRO A 98 15.14 -20.75 4.01
C PRO A 98 16.22 -21.38 3.14
N LEU A 99 16.99 -20.59 2.37
CA LEU A 99 18.08 -21.10 1.55
C LEU A 99 19.21 -21.70 2.39
N THR A 100 19.62 -21.02 3.48
CA THR A 100 20.62 -21.53 4.42
C THR A 100 20.12 -22.80 5.12
N SER A 101 18.83 -22.84 5.48
CA SER A 101 18.19 -24.02 6.07
C SER A 101 18.22 -25.22 5.08
N LEU A 102 17.89 -24.95 3.80
CA LEU A 102 17.97 -25.97 2.73
C LEU A 102 19.37 -26.57 2.61
N ASP A 103 20.39 -25.72 2.52
CA ASP A 103 21.78 -26.16 2.43
C ASP A 103 22.18 -27.05 3.62
N GLY A 104 21.80 -26.63 4.84
CA GLY A 104 22.05 -27.41 6.05
C GLY A 104 21.37 -28.79 6.04
N TYR A 105 20.08 -28.85 5.67
CA TYR A 105 19.38 -30.15 5.60
C TYR A 105 19.85 -31.04 4.45
N PHE A 106 20.31 -30.47 3.34
CA PHE A 106 20.96 -31.26 2.29
C PHE A 106 22.29 -31.89 2.76
N GLN A 107 23.08 -31.15 3.58
CA GLN A 107 24.30 -31.71 4.16
C GLN A 107 23.98 -32.85 5.13
N LEU A 108 22.98 -32.65 6.02
CA LEU A 108 22.52 -33.70 6.94
C LEU A 108 22.00 -34.93 6.19
N LEU A 109 21.19 -34.72 5.15
CA LEU A 109 20.65 -35.84 4.32
C LEU A 109 21.75 -36.65 3.64
N ARG A 110 22.84 -36.00 3.23
CA ARG A 110 23.94 -36.71 2.55
C ARG A 110 24.70 -37.63 3.48
N ASP A 111 24.84 -37.27 4.74
CA ASP A 111 25.64 -38.01 5.72
C ASP A 111 24.78 -38.98 6.57
N GLU A 112 23.44 -38.96 6.42
CA GLU A 112 22.49 -39.80 7.15
C GLU A 112 22.33 -41.18 6.53
N THR A 113 22.28 -42.22 7.36
CA THR A 113 22.12 -43.62 6.95
C THR A 113 20.75 -44.18 7.33
N ASP A 114 20.07 -43.57 8.32
CA ASP A 114 18.74 -44.01 8.72
C ASP A 114 17.66 -43.48 7.75
N LYS A 115 16.89 -44.40 7.21
CA LYS A 115 15.84 -44.08 6.23
C LYS A 115 14.74 -43.16 6.82
N SER A 116 14.38 -43.36 8.07
CA SER A 116 13.35 -42.54 8.71
C SER A 116 13.82 -41.10 8.89
N ALA A 117 15.08 -40.90 9.27
CA ALA A 117 15.70 -39.59 9.36
C ALA A 117 15.84 -38.92 7.97
N GLN A 118 16.21 -39.71 6.95
CA GLN A 118 16.27 -39.23 5.55
C GLN A 118 14.92 -38.72 5.07
N GLU A 119 13.84 -39.49 5.28
CA GLU A 119 12.47 -39.06 4.92
C GLU A 119 12.08 -37.76 5.63
N HIS A 120 12.39 -37.67 6.90
CA HIS A 120 12.14 -36.42 7.68
C HIS A 120 12.90 -35.22 7.11
N TYR A 121 14.18 -35.38 6.73
CA TYR A 121 14.94 -34.27 6.13
C TYR A 121 14.41 -33.90 4.74
N ILE A 122 13.98 -34.90 3.94
CA ILE A 122 13.33 -34.64 2.64
C ILE A 122 12.04 -33.82 2.83
N ASP A 123 11.22 -34.17 3.80
CA ASP A 123 9.98 -33.41 4.08
C ASP A 123 10.27 -31.95 4.45
N ILE A 124 11.28 -31.72 5.30
CA ILE A 124 11.70 -30.35 5.65
C ILE A 124 12.21 -29.60 4.42
N ILE A 125 13.03 -30.21 3.60
CA ILE A 125 13.56 -29.64 2.36
C ILE A 125 12.39 -29.25 1.44
N GLN A 126 11.40 -30.12 1.28
CA GLN A 126 10.22 -29.87 0.45
C GLN A 126 9.38 -28.70 0.99
N GLU A 127 9.23 -28.60 2.31
CA GLU A 127 8.56 -27.48 2.97
C GLU A 127 9.30 -26.15 2.70
N ARG A 128 10.63 -26.13 2.79
CA ARG A 128 11.43 -24.93 2.53
C ARG A 128 11.37 -24.50 1.07
N ILE A 129 11.39 -25.45 0.12
CA ILE A 129 11.21 -25.18 -1.32
C ILE A 129 9.83 -24.57 -1.57
N THR A 130 8.77 -25.10 -0.96
CA THR A 130 7.42 -24.58 -1.09
C THR A 130 7.32 -23.15 -0.54
N SER A 131 7.92 -22.91 0.63
CA SER A 131 7.97 -21.56 1.23
C SER A 131 8.69 -20.54 0.33
N LEU A 132 9.81 -20.91 -0.28
CA LEU A 132 10.54 -20.08 -1.25
C LEU A 132 9.69 -19.78 -2.50
N LYS A 133 9.02 -20.79 -3.02
CA LYS A 133 8.11 -20.61 -4.17
C LYS A 133 6.99 -19.63 -3.87
N ASP A 134 6.32 -19.79 -2.72
CA ASP A 134 5.26 -18.88 -2.27
C ASP A 134 5.78 -17.43 -2.18
N MET A 135 6.96 -17.23 -1.61
CA MET A 135 7.60 -15.93 -1.47
C MET A 135 7.91 -15.29 -2.83
N LEU A 136 8.43 -16.08 -3.79
CA LEU A 136 8.68 -15.62 -5.15
C LEU A 136 7.38 -15.24 -5.88
N GLU A 137 6.32 -16.01 -5.69
CA GLU A 137 4.99 -15.68 -6.25
C GLU A 137 4.40 -14.39 -5.65
N GLU A 138 4.58 -14.18 -4.34
CA GLU A 138 4.18 -12.93 -3.67
C GLU A 138 4.96 -11.73 -4.22
N LEU A 139 6.28 -11.86 -4.39
CA LEU A 139 7.12 -10.83 -4.99
C LEU A 139 6.73 -10.53 -6.44
N PHE A 140 6.50 -11.57 -7.24
CA PHE A 140 6.07 -11.40 -8.63
C PHE A 140 4.73 -10.66 -8.71
N MET A 141 3.75 -11.04 -7.89
CA MET A 141 2.47 -10.35 -7.82
C MET A 141 2.64 -8.89 -7.37
N PHE A 142 3.48 -8.66 -6.35
CA PHE A 142 3.79 -7.32 -5.88
C PHE A 142 4.39 -6.42 -6.97
N THR A 143 5.37 -6.93 -7.72
CA THR A 143 5.98 -6.18 -8.83
C THR A 143 4.98 -5.90 -9.95
N LYS A 144 4.10 -6.85 -10.24
CA LYS A 144 3.04 -6.72 -11.23
C LYS A 144 2.00 -5.67 -10.82
N LEU A 145 1.63 -5.63 -9.55
CA LEU A 145 0.70 -4.63 -8.99
C LEU A 145 1.30 -3.21 -8.94
N LYS A 146 2.63 -3.07 -8.87
CA LYS A 146 3.29 -1.76 -8.98
C LYS A 146 3.22 -1.13 -10.38
N ASN A 147 2.95 -1.93 -11.38
CA ASN A 147 2.81 -1.43 -12.74
C ASN A 147 1.41 -0.85 -12.93
N ASP A 148 1.31 0.47 -13.14
CA ASP A 148 0.05 1.18 -13.35
C ASP A 148 -0.70 0.70 -14.61
N SER A 149 0.02 0.10 -15.57
CA SER A 149 -0.58 -0.49 -16.77
C SER A 149 -1.23 -1.85 -16.53
N PHE A 150 -0.99 -2.48 -15.38
CA PHE A 150 -1.60 -3.77 -15.04
C PHE A 150 -3.08 -3.60 -14.71
N LYS A 151 -3.93 -4.06 -15.63
CA LYS A 151 -5.40 -4.08 -15.46
C LYS A 151 -5.87 -5.48 -15.13
N LEU A 152 -6.79 -5.57 -14.17
CA LEU A 152 -7.50 -6.80 -13.86
C LEU A 152 -8.70 -6.91 -14.82
N GLU A 153 -8.84 -8.04 -15.49
CA GLU A 153 -10.05 -8.37 -16.22
C GLU A 153 -11.13 -8.75 -15.23
N LEU A 154 -12.15 -7.91 -15.10
CA LEU A 154 -13.26 -8.13 -14.20
C LEU A 154 -14.37 -8.90 -14.91
N SER A 155 -14.95 -9.88 -14.25
CA SER A 155 -16.05 -10.70 -14.73
C SER A 155 -17.06 -10.97 -13.61
N ASN A 156 -18.25 -11.44 -13.95
CA ASN A 156 -19.22 -11.84 -12.96
C ASN A 156 -18.75 -13.11 -12.24
N CYS A 157 -18.44 -13.00 -10.95
CA CYS A 157 -17.84 -14.04 -10.13
C CYS A 157 -18.76 -14.42 -8.97
N CYS A 158 -19.00 -15.73 -8.79
CA CYS A 158 -19.70 -16.25 -7.63
C CYS A 158 -18.79 -16.27 -6.41
N VAL A 159 -18.83 -15.21 -5.60
CA VAL A 159 -17.95 -15.01 -4.45
C VAL A 159 -18.18 -16.04 -3.36
N SER A 160 -19.43 -16.43 -3.09
CA SER A 160 -19.77 -17.44 -2.07
C SER A 160 -19.16 -18.81 -2.38
N ARG A 161 -19.22 -19.24 -3.64
CA ARG A 161 -18.58 -20.50 -4.08
C ARG A 161 -17.06 -20.41 -3.99
N LEU A 162 -16.48 -19.31 -4.44
CA LEU A 162 -15.04 -19.11 -4.43
C LEU A 162 -14.47 -19.11 -3.01
N LEU A 163 -15.15 -18.43 -2.08
CA LEU A 163 -14.77 -18.41 -0.67
C LEU A 163 -14.83 -19.82 -0.07
N LYS A 164 -15.96 -20.54 -0.26
CA LYS A 164 -16.12 -21.93 0.22
C LYS A 164 -15.01 -22.84 -0.33
N GLN A 165 -14.71 -22.76 -1.62
CA GLN A 165 -13.61 -23.54 -2.23
C GLN A 165 -12.25 -23.21 -1.64
N THR A 166 -11.98 -21.93 -1.41
CA THR A 166 -10.69 -21.50 -0.83
C THR A 166 -10.57 -21.96 0.62
N VAL A 167 -11.62 -21.79 1.42
CA VAL A 167 -11.68 -22.27 2.81
C VAL A 167 -11.43 -23.77 2.86
N PHE A 168 -12.10 -24.55 2.00
CA PHE A 168 -11.93 -26.00 1.96
C PHE A 168 -10.51 -26.43 1.57
N SER A 169 -9.78 -25.66 0.77
CA SER A 169 -8.39 -25.99 0.41
C SER A 169 -7.41 -25.96 1.59
N TYR A 170 -7.78 -25.33 2.70
CA TYR A 170 -6.97 -25.29 3.95
C TYR A 170 -7.40 -26.34 4.98
N TYR A 171 -8.31 -27.27 4.63
CA TYR A 171 -8.85 -28.24 5.59
C TYR A 171 -7.77 -29.11 6.23
N GLU A 172 -6.81 -29.60 5.45
CA GLU A 172 -5.73 -30.45 5.96
C GLU A 172 -4.77 -29.68 6.88
N GLU A 173 -4.49 -28.39 6.57
CA GLU A 173 -3.68 -27.55 7.43
C GLU A 173 -4.35 -27.30 8.77
N TRP A 174 -5.64 -27.00 8.78
CA TRP A 174 -6.40 -26.82 10.02
C TRP A 174 -6.42 -28.08 10.86
N LYS A 175 -6.66 -29.23 10.23
CA LYS A 175 -6.64 -30.51 10.90
C LYS A 175 -5.28 -30.84 11.53
N LYS A 176 -4.18 -30.57 10.82
CA LYS A 176 -2.82 -30.75 11.36
C LYS A 176 -2.55 -29.87 12.56
N GLN A 177 -3.08 -28.64 12.57
CA GLN A 177 -2.90 -27.70 13.68
C GLN A 177 -3.96 -27.86 14.79
N GLY A 178 -4.93 -28.74 14.63
CA GLY A 178 -6.03 -28.94 15.60
C GLY A 178 -6.96 -27.71 15.68
N ILE A 179 -7.12 -26.96 14.58
CA ILE A 179 -7.97 -25.79 14.50
C ILE A 179 -9.31 -26.19 13.86
N GLU A 180 -10.43 -25.89 14.51
CA GLU A 180 -11.77 -26.00 13.95
C GLU A 180 -12.31 -24.60 13.63
N PRO A 181 -12.30 -24.17 12.35
CA PRO A 181 -12.79 -22.86 11.98
C PRO A 181 -14.31 -22.79 12.11
N SER A 182 -14.80 -21.68 12.67
CA SER A 182 -16.24 -21.37 12.68
C SER A 182 -16.62 -20.72 11.34
N LEU A 183 -17.52 -21.35 10.60
CA LEU A 183 -17.91 -20.88 9.28
C LEU A 183 -19.39 -20.43 9.31
N ASP A 184 -19.63 -19.14 9.04
CA ASP A 184 -20.96 -18.55 8.88
C ASP A 184 -21.05 -17.91 7.48
N ILE A 185 -21.10 -18.77 6.47
CA ILE A 185 -21.15 -18.37 5.06
C ILE A 185 -22.56 -18.62 4.54
N CYS A 186 -23.24 -17.57 4.12
CA CYS A 186 -24.60 -17.67 3.59
C CYS A 186 -24.71 -18.75 2.49
N GLU A 187 -25.85 -19.43 2.44
CA GLU A 187 -26.13 -20.47 1.44
C GLU A 187 -26.40 -19.88 0.06
N ASP A 188 -26.81 -18.64 0.00
CA ASP A 188 -27.16 -17.94 -1.22
C ASP A 188 -25.97 -17.82 -2.18
N THR A 189 -26.26 -17.88 -3.46
CA THR A 189 -25.30 -17.70 -4.53
C THR A 189 -25.10 -16.20 -4.77
N ILE A 190 -24.06 -15.61 -4.18
CA ILE A 190 -23.74 -14.18 -4.29
C ILE A 190 -22.74 -13.97 -5.43
N PHE A 191 -23.09 -13.03 -6.32
CA PHE A 191 -22.22 -12.62 -7.43
C PHE A 191 -21.72 -11.20 -7.24
N ILE A 192 -20.46 -10.99 -7.59
CA ILE A 192 -19.81 -9.66 -7.65
C ILE A 192 -19.03 -9.54 -8.95
N THR A 193 -18.75 -8.32 -9.37
CA THR A 193 -17.86 -8.05 -10.51
C THR A 193 -16.42 -8.02 -10.02
N ALA A 194 -15.67 -9.11 -10.26
CA ALA A 194 -14.32 -9.28 -9.77
C ALA A 194 -13.45 -10.11 -10.72
N ASN A 195 -12.14 -10.13 -10.51
CA ASN A 195 -11.25 -11.10 -11.12
C ASN A 195 -11.14 -12.33 -10.22
N VAL A 196 -11.51 -13.51 -10.73
CA VAL A 196 -11.59 -14.77 -9.96
C VAL A 196 -10.24 -15.13 -9.34
N GLN A 197 -9.13 -14.99 -10.08
CA GLN A 197 -7.80 -15.33 -9.60
C GLN A 197 -7.31 -14.35 -8.53
N ALA A 198 -7.53 -13.05 -8.76
CA ALA A 198 -7.20 -12.01 -7.80
C ALA A 198 -7.99 -12.18 -6.49
N LEU A 199 -9.30 -12.43 -6.59
CA LEU A 199 -10.15 -12.63 -5.43
C LEU A 199 -9.79 -13.91 -4.64
N ARG A 200 -9.45 -15.01 -5.34
CA ARG A 200 -8.92 -16.22 -4.71
C ARG A 200 -7.63 -15.90 -3.93
N ARG A 201 -6.72 -15.11 -4.51
CA ARG A 201 -5.48 -14.70 -3.85
C ARG A 201 -5.74 -13.84 -2.62
N VAL A 202 -6.73 -12.95 -2.66
CA VAL A 202 -7.17 -12.16 -1.50
C VAL A 202 -7.56 -13.11 -0.36
N PHE A 203 -8.44 -14.07 -0.62
CA PHE A 203 -8.90 -15.02 0.39
C PHE A 203 -7.74 -15.88 0.93
N GLN A 204 -6.87 -16.37 0.05
CA GLN A 204 -5.69 -17.13 0.47
C GLN A 204 -4.80 -16.32 1.41
N ASN A 205 -4.51 -15.05 1.09
CA ASN A 205 -3.67 -14.20 1.90
C ASN A 205 -4.28 -13.93 3.28
N VAL A 206 -5.59 -13.65 3.33
CA VAL A 206 -6.27 -13.35 4.60
C VAL A 206 -6.42 -14.62 5.45
N ILE A 207 -6.78 -15.77 4.85
CA ILE A 207 -6.90 -17.05 5.56
C ILE A 207 -5.52 -17.53 6.04
N LYS A 208 -4.48 -17.45 5.19
CA LYS A 208 -3.10 -17.80 5.56
C LYS A 208 -2.61 -16.94 6.72
N ASN A 209 -2.92 -15.64 6.70
CA ASN A 209 -2.60 -14.75 7.82
C ASN A 209 -3.28 -15.18 9.12
N ALA A 210 -4.58 -15.51 9.06
CA ALA A 210 -5.32 -15.99 10.23
C ALA A 210 -4.77 -17.34 10.74
N LEU A 211 -4.31 -18.22 9.85
CA LEU A 211 -3.74 -19.53 10.20
C LEU A 211 -2.36 -19.39 10.85
N VAL A 212 -1.51 -18.51 10.33
CA VAL A 212 -0.12 -18.34 10.79
C VAL A 212 -0.05 -17.56 12.09
N HIS A 213 -0.88 -16.52 12.25
CA HIS A 213 -0.86 -15.61 13.38
C HIS A 213 -1.99 -15.86 14.39
N GLY A 214 -2.98 -16.65 14.01
CA GLY A 214 -4.06 -17.07 14.90
C GLY A 214 -3.62 -18.15 15.88
N GLN A 215 -4.27 -18.21 17.05
CA GLN A 215 -3.97 -19.25 18.04
C GLN A 215 -4.80 -20.53 17.78
N LYS A 216 -6.09 -20.53 18.13
CA LYS A 216 -6.94 -21.72 18.02
C LYS A 216 -8.31 -21.45 17.41
N SER A 217 -8.70 -20.19 17.32
CA SER A 217 -10.05 -19.79 16.90
C SER A 217 -9.95 -18.95 15.64
N ILE A 218 -10.46 -19.48 14.53
CA ILE A 218 -10.64 -18.78 13.28
C ILE A 218 -12.14 -18.74 12.99
N CYS A 219 -12.65 -17.54 12.65
CA CYS A 219 -14.04 -17.38 12.24
C CYS A 219 -14.09 -16.69 10.88
N ILE A 220 -14.83 -17.28 9.95
CA ILE A 220 -15.03 -16.75 8.59
C ILE A 220 -16.52 -16.56 8.38
N GLN A 221 -16.92 -15.32 8.13
CA GLN A 221 -18.31 -14.96 7.92
C GLN A 221 -18.47 -14.27 6.56
N MET A 222 -19.57 -14.55 5.89
CA MET A 222 -19.98 -13.82 4.70
C MET A 222 -21.46 -13.53 4.73
N ARG A 223 -21.80 -12.26 4.61
CA ARG A 223 -23.18 -11.77 4.60
C ARG A 223 -23.39 -10.79 3.46
N GLN A 224 -24.60 -10.73 2.96
CA GLN A 224 -25.05 -9.71 2.03
C GLN A 224 -26.02 -8.79 2.78
N GLN A 225 -25.74 -7.50 2.77
CA GLN A 225 -26.55 -6.49 3.44
C GLN A 225 -27.09 -5.50 2.40
N ASP A 226 -28.39 -5.20 2.50
CA ASP A 226 -28.98 -4.14 1.69
C ASP A 226 -28.44 -2.79 2.20
N SER A 227 -27.91 -1.96 1.30
CA SER A 227 -27.45 -0.60 1.62
C SER A 227 -28.66 0.26 2.01
N CYS A 228 -28.91 0.40 3.32
CA CYS A 228 -29.94 1.28 3.86
C CYS A 228 -29.49 2.75 3.85
N ASN A 229 -29.33 3.36 2.68
CA ASN A 229 -29.10 4.81 2.57
C ASN A 229 -29.83 5.40 1.36
N CYS A 230 -31.15 5.14 1.25
CA CYS A 230 -32.00 5.92 0.34
C CYS A 230 -33.22 6.39 1.11
N ARG A 231 -33.32 7.71 1.34
CA ARG A 231 -34.59 8.38 1.59
C ARG A 231 -35.54 7.99 0.46
N ALA A 232 -36.71 7.51 0.85
CA ALA A 232 -37.76 7.09 -0.04
C ALA A 232 -37.99 8.11 -1.16
N SER A 233 -37.68 7.71 -2.38
CA SER A 233 -38.32 8.20 -3.60
C SER A 233 -38.84 6.98 -4.32
N ASP A 234 -40.16 7.01 -4.53
CA ASP A 234 -40.98 5.95 -5.14
C ASP A 234 -40.64 5.73 -6.62
N ASP A 235 -39.46 5.11 -6.91
CA ASP A 235 -39.18 4.63 -8.26
C ASP A 235 -38.63 3.20 -8.17
N GLU A 236 -39.48 2.24 -8.46
CA GLU A 236 -39.30 0.78 -8.33
C GLU A 236 -38.26 0.16 -9.27
N ARG A 237 -37.34 0.96 -9.85
CA ARG A 237 -36.31 0.47 -10.79
C ARG A 237 -34.87 0.78 -10.37
N THR A 238 -34.64 1.21 -9.16
CA THR A 238 -33.26 1.42 -8.65
C THR A 238 -32.73 0.08 -8.14
N SER A 239 -31.73 -0.44 -8.84
CA SER A 239 -30.88 -1.56 -8.43
C SER A 239 -30.49 -1.39 -6.96
N LYS A 240 -31.05 -2.24 -6.06
CA LYS A 240 -30.64 -2.27 -4.65
C LYS A 240 -29.15 -2.53 -4.62
N ASN A 241 -28.38 -1.54 -4.20
CA ASN A 241 -26.94 -1.66 -4.01
C ASN A 241 -26.74 -2.62 -2.83
N ARG A 242 -26.47 -3.88 -3.12
CA ARG A 242 -26.19 -4.89 -2.10
C ARG A 242 -24.70 -4.93 -1.86
N ILE A 243 -24.32 -4.72 -0.62
CA ILE A 243 -22.92 -4.79 -0.19
C ILE A 243 -22.65 -6.19 0.35
N VAL A 244 -21.60 -6.80 -0.13
CA VAL A 244 -21.10 -8.09 0.35
C VAL A 244 -20.05 -7.85 1.40
N HIS A 245 -20.32 -8.30 2.62
CA HIS A 245 -19.40 -8.26 3.75
C HIS A 245 -18.75 -9.63 3.94
N ILE A 246 -17.44 -9.67 3.97
CA ILE A 246 -16.64 -10.86 4.26
C ILE A 246 -15.75 -10.52 5.44
N LEU A 247 -15.90 -11.26 6.55
CA LEU A 247 -15.11 -11.09 7.75
C LEU A 247 -14.29 -12.36 7.98
N VAL A 248 -13.00 -12.18 8.20
CA VAL A 248 -12.10 -13.22 8.67
C VAL A 248 -11.48 -12.75 9.97
N SER A 249 -11.65 -13.52 11.03
CA SER A 249 -11.13 -13.16 12.34
C SER A 249 -10.42 -14.32 13.01
N ASN A 250 -9.40 -14.01 13.80
CA ASN A 250 -8.64 -14.98 14.58
C ASN A 250 -8.24 -14.37 15.93
N ASP A 251 -8.04 -15.22 16.92
CA ASP A 251 -7.50 -14.81 18.21
C ASP A 251 -6.00 -14.55 18.08
N VAL A 252 -5.51 -13.50 18.74
CA VAL A 252 -4.08 -13.14 18.77
C VAL A 252 -3.56 -13.20 20.20
N LYS A 253 -2.30 -13.56 20.35
CA LYS A 253 -1.68 -13.73 21.66
C LYS A 253 -1.46 -12.38 22.36
N ASN A 254 -0.84 -11.45 21.66
CA ASN A 254 -0.49 -10.12 22.15
C ASN A 254 -1.11 -9.04 21.25
N PRO A 255 -2.32 -8.56 21.54
CA PRO A 255 -2.97 -7.52 20.74
C PRO A 255 -2.18 -6.20 20.73
N ASP A 256 -1.50 -5.88 21.83
CA ASP A 256 -0.77 -4.61 22.00
C ASP A 256 0.45 -4.47 21.06
N ASP A 257 0.97 -5.60 20.52
CA ASP A 257 2.08 -5.62 19.58
C ASP A 257 1.65 -5.36 18.13
N ILE A 258 0.33 -5.31 17.87
CA ILE A 258 -0.22 -5.16 16.53
C ILE A 258 -0.64 -3.70 16.29
N ASP A 259 0.09 -3.02 15.44
CA ASP A 259 -0.30 -1.71 14.92
C ASP A 259 -1.27 -1.90 13.74
N VAL A 260 -2.57 -1.76 14.01
CA VAL A 260 -3.65 -2.00 13.04
C VAL A 260 -3.56 -1.09 11.82
N ASP A 261 -3.06 0.13 12.00
CA ASP A 261 -2.91 1.09 10.90
C ASP A 261 -1.82 0.64 9.91
N LYS A 262 -0.86 -0.16 10.39
CA LYS A 262 0.30 -0.63 9.60
C LYS A 262 0.15 -2.05 9.06
N VAL A 263 -0.86 -2.82 9.45
CA VAL A 263 -0.96 -4.24 9.03
C VAL A 263 -1.07 -4.43 7.51
N PHE A 264 -1.49 -3.41 6.79
CA PHE A 264 -1.52 -3.36 5.33
C PHE A 264 -0.26 -2.73 4.72
N GLU A 265 0.66 -2.23 5.55
CA GLU A 265 1.96 -1.78 5.05
C GLU A 265 2.80 -2.98 4.60
N ARG A 266 3.65 -2.73 3.62
CA ARG A 266 4.51 -3.75 3.04
C ARG A 266 5.59 -4.15 4.02
N PHE A 267 5.84 -5.48 4.14
CA PHE A 267 6.84 -6.05 5.04
C PHE A 267 6.60 -5.76 6.52
N TYR A 268 5.42 -5.25 6.86
CA TYR A 268 5.04 -5.12 8.26
C TYR A 268 4.92 -6.50 8.89
N LYS A 269 5.60 -6.67 10.02
CA LYS A 269 5.53 -7.85 10.88
C LYS A 269 5.44 -7.33 12.32
N ALA A 270 4.46 -7.77 13.08
CA ALA A 270 4.43 -7.55 14.52
C ALA A 270 5.66 -8.21 15.18
N ASP A 271 6.14 -7.71 16.32
CA ASP A 271 7.43 -8.12 16.88
C ASP A 271 7.54 -9.63 17.14
N GLU A 272 6.50 -10.30 17.60
CA GLU A 272 6.48 -11.77 17.77
C GLU A 272 6.49 -12.53 16.43
N ALA A 273 5.98 -11.95 15.36
CA ALA A 273 5.93 -12.57 14.03
C ALA A 273 7.26 -12.54 13.27
N ARG A 274 8.28 -11.87 13.79
CA ARG A 274 9.61 -11.82 13.15
C ARG A 274 10.29 -13.18 13.06
N SER A 275 9.94 -14.11 13.93
CA SER A 275 10.45 -15.50 13.93
C SER A 275 9.70 -16.43 12.96
N ILE A 276 8.54 -16.00 12.43
CA ILE A 276 7.71 -16.79 11.54
C ILE A 276 8.09 -16.45 10.09
N SER A 277 8.28 -17.48 9.26
CA SER A 277 8.63 -17.36 7.83
C SER A 277 7.46 -16.82 7.02
N SER A 278 7.11 -15.55 7.21
CA SER A 278 6.13 -14.81 6.40
C SER A 278 6.79 -13.60 5.75
N SER A 279 6.45 -13.28 4.50
CA SER A 279 7.05 -12.15 3.76
C SER A 279 6.58 -10.77 4.24
N GLY A 280 5.46 -10.70 4.99
CA GLY A 280 4.78 -9.43 5.31
C GLY A 280 4.16 -8.73 4.09
N LEU A 281 4.02 -9.43 2.96
CA LEU A 281 3.40 -8.91 1.73
C LEU A 281 1.92 -9.31 1.57
N GLY A 282 1.47 -10.38 2.23
CA GLY A 282 0.18 -10.99 1.99
C GLY A 282 -1.00 -10.01 2.15
N LEU A 283 -1.11 -9.31 3.28
CA LEU A 283 -2.18 -8.36 3.52
C LEU A 283 -2.08 -7.12 2.63
N SER A 284 -0.88 -6.63 2.33
CA SER A 284 -0.69 -5.49 1.41
C SER A 284 -1.10 -5.83 -0.02
N ILE A 285 -0.82 -7.06 -0.49
CA ILE A 285 -1.29 -7.58 -1.78
C ILE A 285 -2.82 -7.72 -1.77
N ALA A 286 -3.40 -8.24 -0.68
CA ALA A 286 -4.85 -8.38 -0.56
C ALA A 286 -5.54 -7.01 -0.67
N LYS A 287 -5.03 -5.99 0.01
CA LYS A 287 -5.56 -4.62 -0.04
C LYS A 287 -5.51 -4.06 -1.46
N GLU A 288 -4.36 -4.09 -2.10
CA GLU A 288 -4.19 -3.58 -3.47
C GLU A 288 -5.13 -4.28 -4.46
N LEU A 289 -5.31 -5.61 -4.34
CA LEU A 289 -6.22 -6.37 -5.21
C LEU A 289 -7.69 -6.01 -4.97
N VAL A 290 -8.12 -5.88 -3.71
CA VAL A 290 -9.48 -5.50 -3.34
C VAL A 290 -9.80 -4.10 -3.88
N GLU A 291 -8.92 -3.13 -3.64
CA GLU A 291 -9.08 -1.75 -4.11
C GLU A 291 -9.14 -1.66 -5.65
N ARG A 292 -8.30 -2.43 -6.36
CA ARG A 292 -8.34 -2.51 -7.84
C ARG A 292 -9.60 -3.17 -8.39
N MET A 293 -10.30 -3.97 -7.59
CA MET A 293 -11.60 -4.55 -7.93
C MET A 293 -12.77 -3.66 -7.50
N GLY A 294 -12.51 -2.48 -6.91
CA GLY A 294 -13.53 -1.53 -6.48
C GLY A 294 -14.13 -1.81 -5.11
N GLY A 295 -13.54 -2.71 -4.35
CA GLY A 295 -13.90 -3.00 -2.96
C GLY A 295 -13.06 -2.21 -1.95
N SER A 296 -13.33 -2.43 -0.66
CA SER A 296 -12.51 -1.94 0.45
C SER A 296 -12.12 -3.06 1.41
N ILE A 297 -10.98 -2.93 2.07
CA ILE A 297 -10.50 -3.86 3.08
C ILE A 297 -9.99 -3.08 4.27
N GLU A 298 -10.41 -3.48 5.45
CA GLU A 298 -10.03 -2.85 6.71
C GLU A 298 -9.65 -3.92 7.73
N ALA A 299 -8.85 -3.54 8.72
CA ALA A 299 -8.52 -4.40 9.85
C ALA A 299 -8.85 -3.66 11.15
N ARG A 300 -9.21 -4.43 12.18
CA ARG A 300 -9.44 -3.90 13.53
C ARG A 300 -9.14 -4.95 14.58
N LEU A 301 -8.89 -4.49 15.80
CA LEU A 301 -8.76 -5.32 16.98
C LEU A 301 -10.03 -5.21 17.82
N GLU A 302 -10.64 -6.33 18.14
CA GLU A 302 -11.78 -6.45 19.05
C GLU A 302 -11.34 -7.27 20.29
N GLY A 303 -10.79 -6.58 21.29
CA GLY A 303 -10.16 -7.24 22.42
C GLY A 303 -8.93 -8.07 21.99
N LYS A 304 -9.00 -9.39 22.11
CA LYS A 304 -7.94 -10.31 21.66
C LYS A 304 -8.18 -10.88 20.25
N ARG A 305 -9.14 -10.34 19.53
CA ARG A 305 -9.51 -10.83 18.21
C ARG A 305 -9.05 -9.85 17.15
N PHE A 306 -8.23 -10.30 16.22
CA PHE A 306 -7.88 -9.57 15.01
C PHE A 306 -8.92 -9.88 13.94
N VAL A 307 -9.49 -8.85 13.34
CA VAL A 307 -10.58 -8.94 12.35
C VAL A 307 -10.15 -8.23 11.09
N VAL A 308 -10.27 -8.93 9.96
CA VAL A 308 -10.14 -8.36 8.61
C VAL A 308 -11.51 -8.36 7.96
N GLU A 309 -11.96 -7.20 7.54
CA GLU A 309 -13.24 -6.98 6.86
C GLU A 309 -13.03 -6.58 5.40
N ILE A 310 -13.70 -7.25 4.49
CA ILE A 310 -13.66 -6.99 3.04
C ILE A 310 -15.06 -6.67 2.57
N LEU A 311 -15.21 -5.59 1.79
CA LEU A 311 -16.47 -5.09 1.27
C LEU A 311 -16.43 -5.03 -0.26
N PHE A 312 -17.52 -5.49 -0.89
CA PHE A 312 -17.74 -5.38 -2.34
C PHE A 312 -19.17 -4.94 -2.67
#